data_4c8188f7d068fc29ba97da0123ff69d3
#
_entry.id   4c8188f7d068fc29ba97da0123ff69d3
#
_cell.length_a   1.000
_cell.length_b   1.000
_cell.length_c   1.000
_cell.angle_alpha   90.00
_cell.angle_beta   90.00
_cell.angle_gamma   90.00
#
_symmetry.space_group_name_H-M   'P 1'
#
loop_
_entity.id
_entity.type
_entity.pdbx_description
1 polymer ?
#
loop_
_entity_poly.entity_id
_entity_poly.type
_entity_poly.pdbx_seq_one_letter_code
_entity_poly.pdbx_strand_id
1 'polypeptide(L)'
;LMPWDAGESELRTFLICTARMGQTGYVRPESILSADLSAFDADSESRNGILIATKEALASVDLPPELKSTIAGLKNGEGLLAEIIVGDAKSTQHRWMVLSGGDGEGLEKAALTVGSSMALRNTTSNPLIVTEEPIVSPIEERMAQPKTGAVKLGSLPGGDMILRGLFRQAGERTLVFPPGFQTTSRSHLDLDFSHAGNLEKTSAFDVKLNDVLIGSIALTQENSNPSRRRLAIPAGITGRDLSKLSVSSYLDIGRADCAHIVEERAWLNIAGSSMLDINIAPLEINDLSRIGLLCQRDAFLRRAALIVPELPSQDRDELIKTLALNLGSQLASMPILWPQLATYAPGIPATATRVEKRSGVVLGSAFQWSEALPSKTPLVIQAVDGKNDKLSLRGEAVSVGDFDPSMAFAQLVPSPWTQGEIFATVGGISGYGGGSAIAMLTDPEVGECLTGTVAAIDDQKRIVTYDVRYIQEVSLSEQLTRGFASGVTKEQAENEKIEKAEALTLASMMDKWLIVGAIFTLAVLFLIQRLAVRRREIKNKGRDL
;
A
#
# COMPACT_ATOMS: atom_id res chain seq x y z
N LEU A 1 -15.99 21.78 6.95
CA LEU A 1 -15.57 23.12 7.39
C LEU A 1 -14.75 23.00 8.66
N MET A 2 -13.71 23.78 8.79
CA MET A 2 -12.85 23.86 9.99
C MET A 2 -12.28 25.28 10.11
N PRO A 3 -11.75 25.69 11.27
CA PRO A 3 -11.13 27.01 11.40
C PRO A 3 -9.96 27.21 10.40
N TRP A 4 -9.78 28.45 9.90
CA TRP A 4 -8.62 28.78 9.06
C TRP A 4 -7.29 28.61 9.80
N ASP A 5 -7.29 28.89 11.08
CA ASP A 5 -6.17 28.71 12.02
C ASP A 5 -6.19 27.35 12.72
N ALA A 6 -6.76 26.35 12.04
CA ALA A 6 -6.90 24.99 12.57
C ALA A 6 -5.58 24.48 13.15
N GLY A 7 -5.64 24.04 14.40
CA GLY A 7 -4.53 23.41 15.09
C GLY A 7 -4.30 21.96 14.67
N GLU A 8 -3.32 21.32 15.28
CA GLU A 8 -2.95 19.93 14.95
C GLU A 8 -4.10 18.95 15.12
N SER A 9 -4.96 19.14 16.14
CA SER A 9 -6.08 18.23 16.40
C SER A 9 -7.19 18.36 15.35
N GLU A 10 -7.50 19.58 14.90
CA GLU A 10 -8.44 19.82 13.82
C GLU A 10 -7.93 19.25 12.49
N LEU A 11 -6.66 19.51 12.15
CA LEU A 11 -6.04 18.98 10.94
C LEU A 11 -5.99 17.46 10.94
N ARG A 12 -5.67 16.83 12.07
CA ARG A 12 -5.69 15.38 12.22
C ARG A 12 -7.10 14.83 12.07
N THR A 13 -8.09 15.48 12.67
CA THR A 13 -9.50 15.11 12.51
C THR A 13 -9.95 15.21 11.06
N PHE A 14 -9.60 16.30 10.38
CA PHE A 14 -9.87 16.50 8.96
C PHE A 14 -9.26 15.38 8.11
N LEU A 15 -8.02 15.02 8.36
CA LEU A 15 -7.30 13.95 7.68
C LEU A 15 -8.02 12.59 7.87
N ILE A 16 -8.41 12.24 9.10
CA ILE A 16 -9.10 10.98 9.42
C ILE A 16 -10.46 10.92 8.71
N CYS A 17 -11.25 11.98 8.80
CA CYS A 17 -12.57 12.04 8.15
C CYS A 17 -12.45 11.93 6.63
N THR A 18 -11.50 12.64 6.03
CA THR A 18 -11.28 12.63 4.59
C THR A 18 -10.76 11.27 4.10
N ALA A 19 -9.84 10.64 4.84
CA ALA A 19 -9.39 9.29 4.52
C ALA A 19 -10.55 8.28 4.63
N ARG A 20 -11.44 8.45 5.63
CA ARG A 20 -12.65 7.62 5.74
C ARG A 20 -13.59 7.78 4.54
N MET A 21 -13.73 9.00 4.02
CA MET A 21 -14.46 9.22 2.78
C MET A 21 -13.79 8.50 1.59
N GLY A 22 -12.45 8.57 1.48
CA GLY A 22 -11.68 7.86 0.46
C GLY A 22 -11.92 6.35 0.47
N GLN A 23 -12.06 5.74 1.65
CA GLN A 23 -12.39 4.30 1.77
C GLN A 23 -13.72 3.91 1.13
N THR A 24 -14.66 4.83 1.01
CA THR A 24 -15.95 4.53 0.38
C THR A 24 -15.83 4.33 -1.13
N GLY A 25 -14.74 4.82 -1.75
CA GLY A 25 -14.50 4.76 -3.20
C GLY A 25 -15.42 5.65 -4.05
N TYR A 26 -16.35 6.38 -3.42
CA TYR A 26 -17.36 7.19 -4.13
C TYR A 26 -17.03 8.69 -4.19
N VAL A 27 -16.01 9.13 -3.46
CA VAL A 27 -15.69 10.55 -3.32
C VAL A 27 -14.44 10.89 -4.08
N ARG A 28 -14.54 11.90 -4.96
CA ARG A 28 -13.40 12.44 -5.71
C ARG A 28 -12.83 13.68 -5.01
N PRO A 29 -11.52 13.94 -5.07
CA PRO A 29 -10.91 15.12 -4.43
C PRO A 29 -11.61 16.44 -4.78
N GLU A 30 -11.94 16.62 -6.04
CA GLU A 30 -12.61 17.83 -6.54
C GLU A 30 -14.06 18.01 -6.06
N SER A 31 -14.68 16.95 -5.52
CA SER A 31 -16.03 17.02 -4.96
C SER A 31 -16.07 17.45 -3.51
N ILE A 32 -14.92 17.50 -2.83
CA ILE A 32 -14.80 17.98 -1.45
C ILE A 32 -14.30 19.42 -1.47
N LEU A 33 -15.07 20.32 -0.90
CA LEU A 33 -14.65 21.70 -0.67
C LEU A 33 -14.28 21.85 0.80
N SER A 34 -13.10 22.41 1.07
CA SER A 34 -12.71 22.90 2.39
C SER A 34 -13.02 24.38 2.50
N ALA A 35 -13.55 24.82 3.61
CA ALA A 35 -13.85 26.21 3.87
C ALA A 35 -13.78 26.50 5.37
N ASP A 36 -13.69 27.78 5.71
CA ASP A 36 -13.74 28.25 7.10
C ASP A 36 -15.09 27.98 7.76
N LEU A 37 -15.10 27.84 9.07
CA LEU A 37 -16.33 27.66 9.85
C LEU A 37 -17.33 28.81 9.69
N SER A 38 -16.86 30.03 9.45
CA SER A 38 -17.72 31.21 9.21
C SER A 38 -18.54 31.12 7.93
N ALA A 39 -18.18 30.20 7.03
CA ALA A 39 -18.95 29.94 5.82
C ALA A 39 -20.19 29.07 6.07
N PHE A 40 -20.37 28.53 7.26
CA PHE A 40 -21.54 27.71 7.59
C PHE A 40 -22.76 28.58 7.88
N ASP A 41 -23.84 28.32 7.16
CA ASP A 41 -25.15 28.92 7.38
C ASP A 41 -26.21 27.79 7.29
N ALA A 42 -26.78 27.44 8.44
CA ALA A 42 -27.74 26.34 8.55
C ALA A 42 -28.99 26.51 7.69
N ASP A 43 -29.40 27.74 7.40
CA ASP A 43 -30.62 28.05 6.63
C ASP A 43 -30.39 28.03 5.12
N SER A 44 -29.17 28.33 4.67
CA SER A 44 -28.84 28.45 3.24
C SER A 44 -28.02 27.30 2.69
N GLU A 45 -27.55 26.36 3.54
CA GLU A 45 -26.73 25.24 3.08
C GLU A 45 -27.46 24.34 2.09
N SER A 46 -26.83 24.13 0.95
CA SER A 46 -27.34 23.30 -0.13
C SER A 46 -26.56 22.00 -0.34
N ARG A 47 -25.70 21.62 0.61
CA ARG A 47 -24.78 20.48 0.52
C ARG A 47 -24.72 19.69 1.81
N ASN A 48 -24.36 18.43 1.70
CA ASN A 48 -23.94 17.65 2.85
C ASN A 48 -22.53 18.07 3.28
N GLY A 49 -22.24 18.01 4.60
CA GLY A 49 -20.93 18.46 5.07
C GLY A 49 -20.50 17.90 6.40
N ILE A 50 -19.31 18.32 6.81
CA ILE A 50 -18.73 18.01 8.12
C ILE A 50 -18.21 19.31 8.72
N LEU A 51 -18.57 19.56 9.99
CA LEU A 51 -18.01 20.62 10.82
C LEU A 51 -16.98 19.99 11.77
N ILE A 52 -15.78 20.54 11.78
CA ILE A 52 -14.66 20.04 12.62
C ILE A 52 -14.11 21.20 13.39
N ALA A 53 -14.30 21.21 14.71
CA ALA A 53 -13.65 22.20 15.57
C ALA A 53 -13.80 21.84 17.06
N THR A 54 -12.98 22.43 17.91
CA THR A 54 -13.16 22.42 19.36
C THR A 54 -14.41 23.19 19.76
N LYS A 55 -14.89 23.00 20.99
CA LYS A 55 -16.09 23.66 21.50
C LYS A 55 -15.99 25.18 21.48
N GLU A 56 -14.78 25.71 21.71
CA GLU A 56 -14.50 27.15 21.68
C GLU A 56 -14.74 27.74 20.30
N ALA A 57 -14.22 27.09 19.25
CA ALA A 57 -14.38 27.55 17.87
C ALA A 57 -15.85 27.41 17.40
N LEU A 58 -16.57 26.35 17.80
CA LEU A 58 -17.97 26.17 17.46
C LEU A 58 -18.94 27.11 18.20
N ALA A 59 -18.50 27.79 19.24
CA ALA A 59 -19.35 28.72 19.99
C ALA A 59 -19.94 29.85 19.12
N SER A 60 -19.19 30.27 18.09
CA SER A 60 -19.61 31.31 17.14
C SER A 60 -20.49 30.80 16.00
N VAL A 61 -20.58 29.49 15.79
CA VAL A 61 -21.32 28.87 14.68
C VAL A 61 -22.82 28.76 15.02
N ASP A 62 -23.69 29.04 14.06
CA ASP A 62 -25.14 28.93 14.27
C ASP A 62 -25.62 27.48 14.16
N LEU A 63 -25.60 26.79 15.29
CA LEU A 63 -26.02 25.38 15.45
C LEU A 63 -27.34 25.32 16.22
N PRO A 64 -28.11 24.21 16.12
CA PRO A 64 -29.32 23.97 16.92
C PRO A 64 -29.07 24.19 18.42
N PRO A 65 -29.96 24.88 19.15
CA PRO A 65 -29.75 25.27 20.56
C PRO A 65 -29.42 24.09 21.49
N GLU A 66 -30.05 22.94 21.26
CA GLU A 66 -29.80 21.71 22.04
C GLU A 66 -28.38 21.20 21.83
N LEU A 67 -27.91 21.23 20.58
CA LEU A 67 -26.54 20.81 20.26
C LEU A 67 -25.51 21.80 20.81
N LYS A 68 -25.76 23.12 20.69
CA LYS A 68 -24.92 24.16 21.32
C LYS A 68 -24.77 23.94 22.83
N SER A 69 -25.89 23.63 23.51
CA SER A 69 -25.86 23.32 24.95
C SER A 69 -25.03 22.08 25.26
N THR A 70 -25.15 21.05 24.44
CA THR A 70 -24.40 19.79 24.60
C THR A 70 -22.90 20.04 24.40
N ILE A 71 -22.52 20.78 23.33
CA ILE A 71 -21.13 21.13 23.03
C ILE A 71 -20.52 21.98 24.18
N ALA A 72 -21.24 22.96 24.65
CA ALA A 72 -20.79 23.81 25.78
C ALA A 72 -20.57 23.02 27.08
N GLY A 73 -21.32 21.93 27.27
CA GLY A 73 -21.21 21.03 28.42
C GLY A 73 -20.07 20.02 28.35
N LEU A 74 -19.34 19.90 27.23
CA LEU A 74 -18.25 18.95 27.08
C LEU A 74 -17.10 19.28 28.05
N LYS A 75 -16.61 18.24 28.71
CA LYS A 75 -15.41 18.31 29.56
C LYS A 75 -14.16 18.08 28.72
N ASN A 76 -13.02 18.46 29.30
CA ASN A 76 -11.73 18.15 28.66
C ASN A 76 -11.58 16.63 28.48
N GLY A 77 -11.08 16.23 27.32
CA GLY A 77 -10.95 14.82 26.92
C GLY A 77 -12.25 14.16 26.45
N GLU A 78 -13.39 14.85 26.46
CA GLU A 78 -14.63 14.35 25.88
C GLU A 78 -14.80 14.83 24.44
N GLY A 79 -15.07 13.89 23.51
CA GLY A 79 -15.41 14.16 22.13
C GLY A 79 -16.90 14.10 21.86
N LEU A 80 -17.36 14.68 20.77
CA LEU A 80 -18.74 14.67 20.34
C LEU A 80 -18.83 14.36 18.83
N LEU A 81 -19.77 13.47 18.51
CA LEU A 81 -20.27 13.27 17.16
C LEU A 81 -21.78 13.56 17.14
N ALA A 82 -22.22 14.39 16.23
CA ALA A 82 -23.64 14.64 16.04
C ALA A 82 -23.99 14.74 14.56
N GLU A 83 -25.15 14.24 14.19
CA GLU A 83 -25.76 14.49 12.89
C GLU A 83 -26.81 15.58 13.05
N ILE A 84 -26.74 16.60 12.20
CA ILE A 84 -27.77 17.62 12.08
C ILE A 84 -28.35 17.64 10.67
N ILE A 85 -29.61 18.03 10.58
CA ILE A 85 -30.30 18.24 9.31
C ILE A 85 -30.42 19.75 9.12
N VAL A 86 -29.94 20.25 7.99
CA VAL A 86 -29.93 21.66 7.63
C VAL A 86 -30.78 21.88 6.37
N GLY A 87 -31.25 23.10 6.19
CA GLY A 87 -32.10 23.49 5.08
C GLY A 87 -33.59 23.62 5.46
N ASP A 88 -34.34 24.38 4.65
CA ASP A 88 -35.79 24.59 4.86
C ASP A 88 -36.55 23.26 4.70
N ALA A 89 -37.54 23.02 5.56
CA ALA A 89 -38.41 21.84 5.53
C ALA A 89 -39.12 21.62 4.17
N LYS A 90 -39.17 22.65 3.31
CA LYS A 90 -39.75 22.60 1.97
C LYS A 90 -38.77 22.38 0.85
N SER A 91 -37.46 22.42 1.16
CA SER A 91 -36.34 22.19 0.23
C SER A 91 -35.68 20.84 0.46
N THR A 92 -34.65 20.53 -0.33
CA THR A 92 -33.84 19.33 -0.11
C THR A 92 -33.13 19.46 1.23
N GLN A 93 -33.38 18.52 2.15
CA GLN A 93 -32.67 18.47 3.42
C GLN A 93 -31.25 17.94 3.21
N HIS A 94 -30.29 18.59 3.82
CA HIS A 94 -28.89 18.20 3.79
C HIS A 94 -28.44 17.73 5.17
N ARG A 95 -27.54 16.76 5.18
CA ARG A 95 -27.03 16.17 6.43
C ARG A 95 -25.62 16.68 6.69
N TRP A 96 -25.42 17.13 7.91
CA TRP A 96 -24.13 17.55 8.38
C TRP A 96 -23.70 16.75 9.60
N MET A 97 -22.47 16.32 9.59
CA MET A 97 -21.83 15.70 10.75
C MET A 97 -21.03 16.76 11.51
N VAL A 98 -21.26 16.91 12.78
CA VAL A 98 -20.51 17.80 13.67
C VAL A 98 -19.55 16.96 14.49
N LEU A 99 -18.25 17.22 14.37
CA LEU A 99 -17.21 16.68 15.22
C LEU A 99 -16.69 17.78 16.11
N SER A 100 -16.74 17.55 17.42
CA SER A 100 -16.26 18.51 18.40
C SER A 100 -15.55 17.81 19.56
N GLY A 101 -14.88 18.58 20.37
CA GLY A 101 -14.27 18.12 21.61
C GLY A 101 -14.24 19.22 22.67
N GLY A 102 -14.25 18.83 23.93
CA GLY A 102 -14.02 19.73 25.04
C GLY A 102 -12.61 20.35 25.00
N ASP A 103 -11.72 19.70 24.25
CA ASP A 103 -10.37 20.14 23.92
C ASP A 103 -9.89 19.34 22.68
N GLY A 104 -8.62 19.50 22.29
CA GLY A 104 -8.03 18.78 21.17
C GLY A 104 -8.01 17.25 21.36
N GLU A 105 -7.83 16.75 22.58
CA GLU A 105 -7.86 15.31 22.88
C GLU A 105 -9.26 14.73 22.67
N GLY A 106 -10.29 15.42 23.14
CA GLY A 106 -11.67 15.03 22.91
C GLY A 106 -12.02 15.00 21.41
N LEU A 107 -11.60 16.00 20.66
CA LEU A 107 -11.79 16.05 19.22
C LEU A 107 -11.11 14.88 18.52
N GLU A 108 -9.90 14.52 18.91
CA GLU A 108 -9.18 13.36 18.37
C GLU A 108 -9.91 12.04 18.66
N LYS A 109 -10.49 11.86 19.85
CA LYS A 109 -11.32 10.69 20.18
C LYS A 109 -12.54 10.59 19.27
N ALA A 110 -13.23 11.73 19.03
CA ALA A 110 -14.34 11.77 18.07
C ALA A 110 -13.87 11.38 16.66
N ALA A 111 -12.73 11.88 16.19
CA ALA A 111 -12.15 11.54 14.90
C ALA A 111 -11.84 10.04 14.78
N LEU A 112 -11.20 9.44 15.78
CA LEU A 112 -10.89 8.00 15.79
C LEU A 112 -12.16 7.14 15.75
N THR A 113 -13.26 7.62 16.34
CA THR A 113 -14.56 6.95 16.26
C THR A 113 -15.08 6.94 14.83
N VAL A 114 -14.91 8.03 14.07
CA VAL A 114 -15.23 8.08 12.64
C VAL A 114 -14.31 7.17 11.84
N GLY A 115 -13.03 7.11 12.19
CA GLY A 115 -12.03 6.24 11.56
C GLY A 115 -12.31 4.75 11.74
N SER A 116 -13.01 4.36 12.81
CA SER A 116 -13.38 2.96 13.09
C SER A 116 -14.76 2.62 12.54
N SER A 117 -14.82 1.72 11.57
CA SER A 117 -16.09 1.26 10.99
C SER A 117 -16.96 0.54 12.02
N MET A 118 -16.38 -0.12 13.00
CA MET A 118 -17.08 -0.84 14.05
C MET A 118 -17.70 0.13 15.05
N ALA A 119 -16.98 1.17 15.47
CA ALA A 119 -17.50 2.17 16.40
C ALA A 119 -18.71 2.89 15.80
N LEU A 120 -18.63 3.33 14.53
CA LEU A 120 -19.74 3.98 13.85
C LEU A 120 -20.98 3.08 13.72
N ARG A 121 -20.80 1.79 13.37
CA ARG A 121 -21.94 0.85 13.24
C ARG A 121 -22.67 0.59 14.55
N ASN A 122 -21.97 0.66 15.66
CA ASN A 122 -22.53 0.41 16.99
C ASN A 122 -23.10 1.69 17.64
N THR A 123 -23.01 2.83 16.96
CA THR A 123 -23.54 4.10 17.45
C THR A 123 -25.04 4.16 17.22
N THR A 124 -25.80 4.34 18.31
CA THR A 124 -27.29 4.44 18.28
C THR A 124 -27.79 5.77 18.81
N SER A 125 -26.90 6.59 19.39
CA SER A 125 -27.26 7.90 19.97
C SER A 125 -26.83 9.04 19.05
N ASN A 126 -27.67 10.07 18.99
CA ASN A 126 -27.35 11.36 18.34
C ASN A 126 -27.85 12.50 19.25
N PRO A 127 -26.96 13.33 19.83
CA PRO A 127 -25.50 13.26 19.76
C PRO A 127 -24.87 12.08 20.52
N LEU A 128 -23.67 11.68 20.08
CA LEU A 128 -22.82 10.72 20.77
C LEU A 128 -21.69 11.47 21.49
N ILE A 129 -21.58 11.29 22.82
CA ILE A 129 -20.43 11.77 23.58
C ILE A 129 -19.41 10.63 23.67
N VAL A 130 -18.18 10.91 23.26
CA VAL A 130 -17.06 9.96 23.23
C VAL A 130 -16.11 10.29 24.39
N THR A 131 -16.14 9.45 25.42
CA THR A 131 -15.29 9.62 26.62
C THR A 131 -13.98 8.84 26.53
N GLU A 132 -13.99 7.73 25.81
CA GLU A 132 -12.85 6.82 25.64
C GLU A 132 -12.51 6.64 24.15
N GLU A 133 -11.26 6.27 23.87
CA GLU A 133 -10.90 5.88 22.52
C GLU A 133 -11.76 4.68 22.06
N PRO A 134 -12.17 4.64 20.79
CA PRO A 134 -13.00 3.55 20.29
C PRO A 134 -12.24 2.22 20.40
N ILE A 135 -12.95 1.20 20.89
CA ILE A 135 -12.43 -0.17 20.92
C ILE A 135 -12.29 -0.63 19.47
N VAL A 136 -11.06 -0.95 19.08
CA VAL A 136 -10.78 -1.57 17.79
C VAL A 136 -11.25 -3.03 17.80
N SER A 137 -11.77 -3.51 16.68
CA SER A 137 -12.16 -4.91 16.56
C SER A 137 -10.95 -5.85 16.72
N PRO A 138 -11.14 -7.12 17.10
CA PRO A 138 -10.03 -8.10 17.13
C PRO A 138 -9.33 -8.25 15.77
N ILE A 139 -10.01 -7.99 14.67
CA ILE A 139 -9.42 -7.98 13.32
C ILE A 139 -8.55 -6.74 13.17
N GLU A 140 -9.06 -5.57 13.50
CA GLU A 140 -8.34 -4.31 13.48
C GLU A 140 -7.12 -4.33 14.40
N GLU A 141 -7.27 -4.92 15.60
CA GLU A 141 -6.14 -5.12 16.53
C GLU A 141 -5.06 -6.04 15.94
N ARG A 142 -5.46 -7.12 15.27
CA ARG A 142 -4.50 -8.01 14.58
C ARG A 142 -3.82 -7.32 13.40
N MET A 143 -4.53 -6.44 12.70
CA MET A 143 -3.95 -5.62 11.64
C MET A 143 -2.95 -4.62 12.19
N ALA A 144 -3.29 -3.94 13.28
CA ALA A 144 -2.44 -2.97 13.94
C ALA A 144 -1.23 -3.59 14.64
N GLN A 145 -1.37 -4.84 15.09
CA GLN A 145 -0.30 -5.62 15.71
C GLN A 145 -0.23 -7.01 15.07
N PRO A 146 0.30 -7.11 13.87
CA PRO A 146 0.40 -8.39 13.18
C PRO A 146 1.26 -9.34 14.01
N LYS A 147 0.59 -10.36 14.56
CA LYS A 147 1.25 -11.38 15.39
C LYS A 147 1.78 -12.47 14.48
N THR A 148 3.05 -12.79 14.64
CA THR A 148 3.61 -14.08 14.22
C THR A 148 2.82 -15.18 14.92
N GLY A 149 2.31 -16.16 14.19
CA GLY A 149 1.62 -17.26 14.81
C GLY A 149 0.90 -18.19 13.85
N ALA A 150 0.61 -19.37 14.38
CA ALA A 150 -0.09 -20.40 13.65
C ALA A 150 -1.62 -20.20 13.69
N VAL A 151 -2.24 -20.22 12.52
CA VAL A 151 -3.69 -20.10 12.34
C VAL A 151 -4.21 -21.39 11.72
N LYS A 152 -5.24 -22.01 12.33
CA LYS A 152 -5.96 -23.12 11.70
C LYS A 152 -6.78 -22.62 10.52
N LEU A 153 -6.71 -23.27 9.37
CA LEU A 153 -7.52 -22.89 8.20
C LEU A 153 -9.01 -22.98 8.52
N GLY A 154 -9.43 -23.92 9.34
CA GLY A 154 -10.82 -24.05 9.78
C GLY A 154 -11.33 -22.93 10.69
N SER A 155 -10.46 -22.10 11.27
CA SER A 155 -10.84 -20.90 12.01
C SER A 155 -11.12 -19.69 11.08
N LEU A 156 -10.75 -19.81 9.80
CA LEU A 156 -11.07 -18.84 8.77
C LEU A 156 -12.49 -19.09 8.24
N PRO A 157 -13.18 -18.07 7.72
CA PRO A 157 -14.51 -18.27 7.14
C PRO A 157 -14.50 -19.35 6.06
N GLY A 158 -15.44 -20.30 6.14
CA GLY A 158 -15.64 -21.36 5.17
C GLY A 158 -15.17 -22.76 5.57
N GLY A 159 -14.58 -22.96 6.75
CA GLY A 159 -14.22 -24.30 7.26
C GLY A 159 -13.24 -25.07 6.35
N ASP A 160 -13.53 -26.36 6.12
CA ASP A 160 -12.80 -27.16 5.13
C ASP A 160 -12.95 -26.58 3.71
N MET A 161 -11.90 -26.71 2.88
CA MET A 161 -11.96 -26.30 1.49
C MET A 161 -12.13 -27.53 0.60
N ILE A 162 -13.34 -27.74 0.12
CA ILE A 162 -13.67 -28.90 -0.72
C ILE A 162 -13.78 -28.44 -2.16
N LEU A 163 -12.87 -28.92 -3.02
CA LEU A 163 -12.88 -28.73 -4.46
C LEU A 163 -13.50 -29.99 -5.10
N ARG A 164 -14.58 -29.82 -5.85
CA ARG A 164 -15.32 -30.91 -6.50
C ARG A 164 -15.47 -30.64 -7.98
N GLY A 165 -15.36 -31.66 -8.77
CA GLY A 165 -15.51 -31.63 -10.23
C GLY A 165 -14.23 -32.01 -10.95
N LEU A 166 -14.37 -32.24 -12.25
CA LEU A 166 -13.27 -32.62 -13.13
C LEU A 166 -12.43 -31.42 -13.53
N PHE A 167 -11.19 -31.70 -13.89
CA PHE A 167 -10.21 -30.73 -14.41
C PHE A 167 -9.89 -29.63 -13.42
N ARG A 168 -10.02 -28.37 -13.84
CA ARG A 168 -9.58 -27.21 -13.05
C ARG A 168 -10.62 -26.81 -12.01
N GLN A 169 -10.23 -26.88 -10.75
CA GLN A 169 -11.01 -26.42 -9.61
C GLN A 169 -10.14 -25.47 -8.79
N ALA A 170 -10.74 -24.46 -8.19
CA ALA A 170 -10.02 -23.51 -7.33
C ALA A 170 -10.83 -23.16 -6.08
N GLY A 171 -10.12 -22.87 -5.01
CA GLY A 171 -10.68 -22.36 -3.77
C GLY A 171 -9.72 -21.36 -3.13
N GLU A 172 -10.27 -20.43 -2.38
CA GLU A 172 -9.50 -19.38 -1.72
C GLU A 172 -9.88 -19.23 -0.24
N ARG A 173 -8.94 -18.80 0.57
CA ARG A 173 -9.14 -18.32 1.93
C ARG A 173 -8.48 -16.97 2.09
N THR A 174 -9.24 -16.04 2.63
CA THR A 174 -8.75 -14.71 2.94
C THR A 174 -8.05 -14.72 4.29
N LEU A 175 -6.89 -14.13 4.33
CA LEU A 175 -6.03 -13.99 5.50
C LEU A 175 -5.83 -12.51 5.79
N VAL A 176 -5.70 -12.18 7.06
CA VAL A 176 -5.25 -10.86 7.48
C VAL A 176 -3.72 -10.88 7.54
N PHE A 177 -3.11 -10.30 6.52
CA PHE A 177 -1.66 -10.13 6.44
C PHE A 177 -1.39 -8.71 5.93
N PRO A 178 -1.19 -7.75 6.84
CA PRO A 178 -1.20 -6.33 6.51
C PRO A 178 -0.04 -5.93 5.60
N PRO A 179 -0.22 -4.88 4.78
CA PRO A 179 0.85 -4.31 3.98
C PRO A 179 2.00 -3.81 4.85
N GLY A 180 3.18 -3.72 4.28
CA GLY A 180 4.39 -3.29 5.00
C GLY A 180 5.08 -4.36 5.84
N PHE A 181 4.57 -5.59 5.79
CA PHE A 181 5.22 -6.77 6.37
C PHE A 181 5.51 -7.80 5.28
N GLN A 182 6.46 -8.66 5.56
CA GLN A 182 6.85 -9.77 4.68
C GLN A 182 7.04 -11.05 5.46
N THR A 183 6.85 -12.19 4.80
CA THR A 183 7.15 -13.49 5.38
C THR A 183 8.64 -13.66 5.61
N THR A 184 9.00 -14.40 6.66
CA THR A 184 10.38 -14.86 6.90
C THR A 184 10.54 -16.33 6.49
N SER A 185 11.77 -16.81 6.41
CA SER A 185 12.08 -18.21 6.10
C SER A 185 11.58 -19.23 7.14
N ARG A 186 11.04 -18.76 8.28
CA ARG A 186 10.42 -19.61 9.31
C ARG A 186 8.95 -19.91 9.01
N SER A 187 8.36 -19.23 8.04
CA SER A 187 6.96 -19.42 7.69
C SER A 187 6.73 -20.76 6.99
N HIS A 188 5.64 -21.45 7.32
CA HIS A 188 5.27 -22.70 6.67
C HIS A 188 3.77 -22.97 6.76
N LEU A 189 3.29 -23.87 5.92
CA LEU A 189 1.94 -24.42 5.93
C LEU A 189 2.02 -25.92 6.16
N ASP A 190 1.52 -26.39 7.30
CA ASP A 190 1.23 -27.80 7.55
C ASP A 190 -0.15 -28.12 6.96
N LEU A 191 -0.16 -28.71 5.80
CA LEU A 191 -1.35 -28.96 5.02
C LEU A 191 -1.85 -30.38 5.27
N ASP A 192 -3.07 -30.51 5.80
CA ASP A 192 -3.82 -31.75 5.91
C ASP A 192 -4.80 -31.84 4.76
N PHE A 193 -4.73 -32.90 3.97
CA PHE A 193 -5.58 -33.09 2.82
C PHE A 193 -5.97 -34.54 2.57
N SER A 194 -7.06 -34.73 1.83
CA SER A 194 -7.49 -36.03 1.30
C SER A 194 -8.15 -35.83 -0.07
N HIS A 195 -8.21 -36.87 -0.87
CA HIS A 195 -8.80 -36.79 -2.19
C HIS A 195 -9.39 -38.13 -2.65
N ALA A 196 -10.12 -38.11 -3.75
CA ALA A 196 -10.67 -39.31 -4.34
C ALA A 196 -9.55 -40.30 -4.75
N GLY A 197 -9.66 -41.55 -4.35
CA GLY A 197 -8.65 -42.58 -4.63
C GLY A 197 -8.61 -43.06 -6.09
N ASN A 198 -9.53 -42.60 -6.93
CA ASN A 198 -9.65 -42.95 -8.34
C ASN A 198 -9.07 -41.89 -9.31
N LEU A 199 -8.28 -40.98 -8.79
CA LEU A 199 -7.65 -39.95 -9.63
C LEU A 199 -6.44 -40.51 -10.38
N GLU A 200 -6.28 -40.06 -11.61
CA GLU A 200 -5.14 -40.38 -12.47
C GLU A 200 -3.87 -39.65 -12.01
N LYS A 201 -2.72 -40.20 -12.41
CA LYS A 201 -1.38 -39.68 -12.07
C LYS A 201 -1.12 -38.24 -12.55
N THR A 202 -1.92 -37.77 -13.51
CA THR A 202 -1.89 -36.40 -14.00
C THR A 202 -2.52 -35.40 -13.04
N SER A 203 -3.25 -35.91 -12.03
CA SER A 203 -3.93 -35.06 -11.05
C SER A 203 -2.94 -34.46 -10.05
N ALA A 204 -3.09 -33.17 -9.80
CA ALA A 204 -2.25 -32.42 -8.89
C ALA A 204 -2.99 -31.18 -8.36
N PHE A 205 -2.45 -30.57 -7.35
CA PHE A 205 -2.89 -29.23 -6.93
C PHE A 205 -1.71 -28.35 -6.51
N ASP A 206 -1.91 -27.06 -6.74
CA ASP A 206 -0.98 -25.99 -6.40
C ASP A 206 -1.53 -25.19 -5.22
N VAL A 207 -0.65 -24.76 -4.34
CA VAL A 207 -0.96 -23.85 -3.24
C VAL A 207 -0.17 -22.57 -3.43
N LYS A 208 -0.87 -21.42 -3.37
CA LYS A 208 -0.26 -20.10 -3.53
C LYS A 208 -0.63 -19.19 -2.37
N LEU A 209 0.30 -18.33 -1.99
CA LEU A 209 0.08 -17.22 -1.06
C LEU A 209 0.33 -15.91 -1.80
N ASN A 210 -0.68 -15.03 -1.92
CA ASN A 210 -0.60 -13.80 -2.71
C ASN A 210 -0.03 -14.01 -4.12
N ASP A 211 -0.55 -15.02 -4.82
CA ASP A 211 -0.13 -15.45 -6.17
C ASP A 211 1.26 -16.10 -6.26
N VAL A 212 2.04 -16.11 -5.18
CA VAL A 212 3.34 -16.80 -5.12
C VAL A 212 3.11 -18.29 -4.84
N LEU A 213 3.61 -19.15 -5.73
CA LEU A 213 3.53 -20.60 -5.57
C LEU A 213 4.38 -21.03 -4.35
N ILE A 214 3.74 -21.67 -3.37
CA ILE A 214 4.41 -22.22 -2.17
C ILE A 214 4.55 -23.74 -2.22
N GLY A 215 3.79 -24.41 -3.09
CA GLY A 215 3.94 -25.85 -3.30
C GLY A 215 3.02 -26.39 -4.36
N SER A 216 3.45 -27.50 -4.98
CA SER A 216 2.67 -28.31 -5.90
C SER A 216 2.70 -29.76 -5.43
N ILE A 217 1.54 -30.41 -5.35
CA ILE A 217 1.40 -31.76 -4.81
C ILE A 217 0.69 -32.65 -5.82
N ALA A 218 1.37 -33.70 -6.25
CA ALA A 218 0.74 -34.74 -7.07
C ALA A 218 -0.23 -35.58 -6.24
N LEU A 219 -1.40 -35.88 -6.79
CA LEU A 219 -2.42 -36.70 -6.15
C LEU A 219 -2.22 -38.16 -6.58
N THR A 220 -1.86 -39.00 -5.63
CA THR A 220 -1.57 -40.41 -5.88
C THR A 220 -2.44 -41.29 -4.98
N GLN A 221 -2.63 -42.54 -5.34
CA GLN A 221 -3.40 -43.48 -4.52
C GLN A 221 -2.81 -43.60 -3.07
N GLU A 222 -1.50 -43.42 -2.93
CA GLU A 222 -0.81 -43.52 -1.63
C GLU A 222 -1.18 -42.38 -0.69
N ASN A 223 -1.45 -41.18 -1.22
CA ASN A 223 -1.84 -40.01 -0.44
C ASN A 223 -3.33 -39.64 -0.52
N SER A 224 -4.17 -40.59 -0.98
CA SER A 224 -5.63 -40.39 -1.07
C SER A 224 -6.33 -40.38 0.29
N ASN A 225 -5.79 -41.11 1.27
CA ASN A 225 -6.21 -41.04 2.67
C ASN A 225 -5.72 -39.73 3.32
N PRO A 226 -6.24 -39.33 4.49
CA PRO A 226 -5.74 -38.14 5.17
C PRO A 226 -4.21 -38.11 5.24
N SER A 227 -3.64 -37.18 4.53
CA SER A 227 -2.21 -37.01 4.38
C SER A 227 -1.78 -35.63 4.86
N ARG A 228 -0.58 -35.53 5.42
CA ARG A 228 0.00 -34.26 5.85
C ARG A 228 1.26 -33.95 5.04
N ARG A 229 1.36 -32.69 4.61
CA ARG A 229 2.56 -32.15 3.96
C ARG A 229 2.92 -30.80 4.55
N ARG A 230 4.20 -30.62 4.86
CA ARG A 230 4.74 -29.31 5.21
C ARG A 230 5.26 -28.63 3.96
N LEU A 231 4.71 -27.45 3.69
CA LEU A 231 5.12 -26.55 2.61
C LEU A 231 5.86 -25.38 3.23
N ALA A 232 7.11 -25.16 2.82
CA ALA A 232 7.86 -23.97 3.22
C ALA A 232 7.30 -22.75 2.49
N ILE A 233 7.03 -21.68 3.21
CA ILE A 233 6.63 -20.41 2.62
C ILE A 233 7.89 -19.59 2.38
N PRO A 234 8.16 -19.16 1.12
CA PRO A 234 9.31 -18.34 0.81
C PRO A 234 9.34 -17.06 1.65
N ALA A 235 10.53 -16.63 2.05
CA ALA A 235 10.72 -15.31 2.63
C ALA A 235 10.44 -14.23 1.57
N GLY A 236 9.99 -13.05 2.02
CA GLY A 236 9.79 -11.90 1.15
C GLY A 236 8.41 -11.82 0.49
N ILE A 237 7.48 -12.75 0.77
CA ILE A 237 6.09 -12.55 0.34
C ILE A 237 5.51 -11.39 1.14
N THR A 238 5.14 -10.32 0.44
CA THR A 238 4.59 -9.12 1.06
C THR A 238 3.12 -9.28 1.43
N GLY A 239 2.74 -8.71 2.58
CA GLY A 239 1.35 -8.62 2.99
C GLY A 239 0.57 -7.69 2.08
N ARG A 240 -0.72 -7.99 1.97
CA ARG A 240 -1.75 -7.13 1.36
C ARG A 240 -2.87 -6.99 2.38
N ASP A 241 -3.71 -5.96 2.22
CA ASP A 241 -4.86 -5.78 3.13
C ASP A 241 -5.66 -7.09 3.29
N LEU A 242 -6.01 -7.69 2.17
CA LEU A 242 -6.61 -9.01 2.10
C LEU A 242 -5.66 -9.96 1.36
N SER A 243 -4.80 -10.63 2.10
CA SER A 243 -3.94 -11.67 1.54
C SER A 243 -4.73 -12.94 1.27
N LYS A 244 -4.38 -13.65 0.22
CA LYS A 244 -5.10 -14.83 -0.24
C LYS A 244 -4.21 -16.06 -0.19
N LEU A 245 -4.70 -17.10 0.47
CA LEU A 245 -4.24 -18.47 0.29
C LEU A 245 -5.15 -19.13 -0.73
N SER A 246 -4.64 -19.44 -1.91
CA SER A 246 -5.39 -20.08 -2.98
C SER A 246 -4.88 -21.50 -3.23
N VAL A 247 -5.83 -22.39 -3.49
CA VAL A 247 -5.57 -23.77 -3.92
C VAL A 247 -6.20 -23.95 -5.27
N SER A 248 -5.41 -24.34 -6.26
CA SER A 248 -5.88 -24.69 -7.59
C SER A 248 -5.53 -26.13 -7.91
N SER A 249 -6.51 -26.93 -8.30
CA SER A 249 -6.31 -28.34 -8.62
C SER A 249 -6.66 -28.65 -10.08
N TYR A 250 -6.02 -29.69 -10.58
CA TYR A 250 -6.41 -30.41 -11.79
C TYR A 250 -6.74 -31.84 -11.40
N LEU A 251 -8.02 -32.21 -11.52
CA LEU A 251 -8.55 -33.51 -11.12
C LEU A 251 -8.97 -34.31 -12.36
N ASP A 252 -8.30 -35.42 -12.63
CA ASP A 252 -8.51 -36.29 -13.75
C ASP A 252 -8.85 -37.71 -13.25
N ILE A 253 -9.92 -38.28 -13.73
CA ILE A 253 -10.34 -39.67 -13.41
C ILE A 253 -10.09 -40.64 -14.58
N GLY A 254 -9.31 -40.21 -15.60
CA GLY A 254 -9.00 -41.02 -16.78
C GLY A 254 -10.13 -41.04 -17.81
N ARG A 255 -10.11 -42.06 -18.64
CA ARG A 255 -11.13 -42.24 -19.67
C ARG A 255 -12.47 -42.63 -19.04
N ALA A 256 -13.29 -41.62 -18.78
CA ALA A 256 -14.67 -41.83 -18.44
C ALA A 256 -15.48 -41.95 -19.74
N ASP A 257 -16.35 -42.96 -19.84
CA ASP A 257 -17.38 -42.98 -20.84
C ASP A 257 -18.27 -41.76 -20.68
N CYS A 258 -18.40 -40.93 -21.71
CA CYS A 258 -19.13 -39.65 -21.64
C CYS A 258 -20.58 -39.81 -21.16
N ALA A 259 -21.15 -41.01 -21.22
CA ALA A 259 -22.46 -41.33 -20.71
C ALA A 259 -22.56 -41.50 -19.19
N HIS A 260 -21.42 -41.62 -18.47
CA HIS A 260 -21.38 -41.94 -17.04
C HIS A 260 -20.40 -41.09 -16.24
N ILE A 261 -20.11 -39.87 -16.69
CA ILE A 261 -19.25 -38.95 -15.95
C ILE A 261 -20.01 -38.44 -14.70
N VAL A 262 -19.66 -38.99 -13.54
CA VAL A 262 -20.14 -38.48 -12.27
C VAL A 262 -19.06 -37.52 -11.76
N GLU A 263 -19.20 -36.24 -12.06
CA GLU A 263 -18.26 -35.18 -11.63
C GLU A 263 -18.00 -35.19 -10.12
N GLU A 264 -18.97 -35.62 -9.33
CA GLU A 264 -18.88 -35.73 -7.86
C GLU A 264 -17.85 -36.75 -7.37
N ARG A 265 -17.36 -37.65 -8.27
CA ARG A 265 -16.32 -38.62 -7.92
C ARG A 265 -14.91 -38.03 -7.91
N ALA A 266 -14.72 -36.87 -8.51
CA ALA A 266 -13.46 -36.14 -8.47
C ALA A 266 -13.55 -35.07 -7.38
N TRP A 267 -12.78 -35.22 -6.33
CA TRP A 267 -12.75 -34.26 -5.23
C TRP A 267 -11.38 -34.20 -4.56
N LEU A 268 -11.08 -33.01 -4.02
CA LEU A 268 -9.95 -32.72 -3.15
C LEU A 268 -10.49 -31.95 -1.92
N ASN A 269 -10.16 -32.42 -0.75
CA ASN A 269 -10.48 -31.73 0.51
C ASN A 269 -9.18 -31.25 1.17
N ILE A 270 -9.10 -29.96 1.43
CA ILE A 270 -8.11 -29.35 2.30
C ILE A 270 -8.78 -29.17 3.66
N ALA A 271 -8.31 -29.93 4.64
CA ALA A 271 -8.93 -29.98 5.94
C ALA A 271 -8.69 -28.68 6.74
N GLY A 272 -9.69 -28.26 7.50
CA GLY A 272 -9.58 -27.11 8.41
C GLY A 272 -8.58 -27.31 9.56
N SER A 273 -8.14 -28.55 9.80
CA SER A 273 -7.03 -28.85 10.72
C SER A 273 -5.67 -28.38 10.23
N SER A 274 -5.54 -28.04 8.92
CA SER A 274 -4.31 -27.48 8.37
C SER A 274 -3.89 -26.22 9.14
N MET A 275 -2.58 -26.08 9.38
CA MET A 275 -2.00 -25.00 10.17
C MET A 275 -1.13 -24.13 9.31
N LEU A 276 -1.51 -22.87 9.18
CA LEU A 276 -0.72 -21.83 8.53
C LEU A 276 0.07 -21.07 9.59
N ASP A 277 1.38 -21.22 9.60
CA ASP A 277 2.29 -20.48 10.48
C ASP A 277 3.02 -19.41 9.67
N ILE A 278 2.55 -18.17 9.78
CA ILE A 278 3.16 -17.02 9.14
C ILE A 278 4.03 -16.28 10.15
N ASN A 279 5.33 -16.39 9.96
CA ASN A 279 6.31 -15.57 10.66
C ASN A 279 6.59 -14.34 9.82
N ILE A 280 6.35 -13.17 10.36
CA ILE A 280 6.45 -11.91 9.66
C ILE A 280 7.54 -11.01 10.21
N ALA A 281 8.12 -10.21 9.33
CA ALA A 281 9.03 -9.13 9.65
C ALA A 281 8.57 -7.85 8.94
N PRO A 282 8.77 -6.67 9.54
CA PRO A 282 8.50 -5.41 8.85
C PRO A 282 9.41 -5.28 7.63
N LEU A 283 8.87 -4.73 6.55
CA LEU A 283 9.66 -4.32 5.39
C LEU A 283 10.53 -3.13 5.76
N GLU A 284 11.81 -3.23 5.48
CA GLU A 284 12.71 -2.08 5.61
C GLU A 284 12.42 -1.07 4.49
N ILE A 285 12.35 0.20 4.87
CA ILE A 285 12.18 1.31 3.94
C ILE A 285 13.56 1.92 3.70
N ASN A 286 14.29 1.35 2.78
CA ASN A 286 15.63 1.76 2.39
C ASN A 286 15.68 2.30 0.95
N ASP A 287 14.53 2.40 0.31
CA ASP A 287 14.35 2.81 -1.07
C ASP A 287 13.03 3.55 -1.24
N LEU A 288 12.99 4.53 -2.13
CA LEU A 288 11.79 5.35 -2.38
C LEU A 288 10.62 4.55 -2.95
N SER A 289 10.85 3.39 -3.60
CA SER A 289 9.74 2.52 -4.05
C SER A 289 8.84 2.05 -2.91
N ARG A 290 9.31 2.17 -1.68
CA ARG A 290 8.58 1.79 -0.47
C ARG A 290 8.09 2.99 0.35
N ILE A 291 8.18 4.21 -0.19
CA ILE A 291 7.80 5.44 0.52
C ILE A 291 6.32 5.42 0.96
N GLY A 292 5.45 4.84 0.13
CA GLY A 292 4.03 4.67 0.46
C GLY A 292 3.79 3.88 1.74
N LEU A 293 4.70 2.99 2.13
CA LEU A 293 4.59 2.22 3.38
C LEU A 293 4.71 3.10 4.63
N LEU A 294 5.40 4.24 4.55
CA LEU A 294 5.43 5.23 5.66
C LEU A 294 4.01 5.71 5.98
N CYS A 295 3.20 5.88 4.95
CA CYS A 295 1.83 6.34 5.10
C CYS A 295 0.84 5.19 5.35
N GLN A 296 1.10 3.98 4.88
CA GLN A 296 0.20 2.83 5.01
C GLN A 296 0.49 2.00 6.27
N ARG A 297 1.65 1.39 6.37
CA ARG A 297 2.02 0.49 7.48
C ARG A 297 2.08 1.21 8.82
N ASP A 298 2.81 2.31 8.86
CA ASP A 298 3.11 2.98 10.13
C ASP A 298 1.92 3.79 10.63
N ALA A 299 0.99 4.15 9.74
CA ALA A 299 -0.31 4.68 10.12
C ALA A 299 -1.07 3.74 11.05
N PHE A 300 -1.12 2.42 10.75
CA PHE A 300 -1.76 1.43 11.61
C PHE A 300 -1.11 1.25 12.95
N LEU A 301 0.22 1.26 12.96
CA LEU A 301 1.00 1.07 14.17
C LEU A 301 1.04 2.33 15.02
N ARG A 302 0.37 3.42 14.61
CA ARG A 302 0.48 4.76 15.22
C ARG A 302 1.94 5.23 15.31
N ARG A 303 2.81 4.72 14.43
CA ARG A 303 4.25 5.03 14.42
C ARG A 303 4.62 6.04 13.34
N ALA A 304 3.73 6.28 12.38
CA ALA A 304 3.96 7.28 11.35
C ALA A 304 3.78 8.70 11.91
N ALA A 305 4.63 9.60 11.49
CA ALA A 305 4.49 11.03 11.69
C ALA A 305 4.28 11.71 10.33
N LEU A 306 3.30 12.59 10.24
CA LEU A 306 3.12 13.50 9.13
C LEU A 306 3.47 14.90 9.60
N ILE A 307 4.50 15.47 8.99
CA ILE A 307 4.98 16.82 9.34
C ILE A 307 4.53 17.74 8.21
N VAL A 308 3.74 18.75 8.56
CA VAL A 308 3.17 19.71 7.60
C VAL A 308 3.50 21.14 8.04
N PRO A 309 3.59 22.11 7.12
CA PRO A 309 3.79 23.50 7.50
C PRO A 309 2.56 24.04 8.23
N GLU A 310 2.82 24.89 9.24
CA GLU A 310 1.81 25.51 10.09
C GLU A 310 1.01 26.61 9.37
N LEU A 311 1.36 26.97 8.16
CA LEU A 311 0.71 28.04 7.43
C LEU A 311 -0.78 27.75 7.18
N PRO A 312 -1.68 28.65 7.58
CA PRO A 312 -3.06 28.58 7.17
C PRO A 312 -3.12 28.83 5.67
N SER A 313 -3.17 27.79 4.88
CA SER A 313 -3.27 27.94 3.45
C SER A 313 -4.27 26.95 2.87
N GLN A 314 -5.05 27.42 1.96
CA GLN A 314 -5.95 26.61 1.15
C GLN A 314 -5.17 25.48 0.46
N ASP A 315 -3.90 25.75 0.09
CA ASP A 315 -2.99 24.78 -0.53
C ASP A 315 -2.61 23.64 0.42
N ARG A 316 -2.37 23.94 1.70
CA ARG A 316 -2.10 22.91 2.72
C ARG A 316 -3.30 21.99 2.90
N ASP A 317 -4.49 22.56 3.02
CA ASP A 317 -5.71 21.81 3.23
C ASP A 317 -6.04 20.96 1.99
N GLU A 318 -5.81 21.50 0.80
CA GLU A 318 -5.97 20.78 -0.47
C GLU A 318 -4.97 19.60 -0.56
N LEU A 319 -3.73 19.82 -0.17
CA LEU A 319 -2.70 18.77 -0.12
C LEU A 319 -3.10 17.65 0.85
N ILE A 320 -3.45 18.01 2.09
CA ILE A 320 -3.87 17.05 3.12
C ILE A 320 -5.12 16.29 2.67
N LYS A 321 -6.09 16.97 2.10
CA LYS A 321 -7.32 16.40 1.56
C LYS A 321 -7.03 15.35 0.49
N THR A 322 -6.24 15.71 -0.52
CA THR A 322 -5.93 14.82 -1.64
C THR A 322 -5.11 13.63 -1.18
N LEU A 323 -4.11 13.85 -0.32
CA LEU A 323 -3.34 12.78 0.30
C LEU A 323 -4.24 11.81 1.08
N ALA A 324 -5.10 12.34 1.94
CA ALA A 324 -5.96 11.52 2.80
C ALA A 324 -6.98 10.70 2.00
N LEU A 325 -7.60 11.28 0.96
CA LEU A 325 -8.53 10.55 0.09
C LEU A 325 -7.85 9.39 -0.63
N ASN A 326 -6.71 9.64 -1.24
CA ASN A 326 -5.98 8.62 -1.98
C ASN A 326 -5.50 7.50 -1.07
N LEU A 327 -4.96 7.84 0.09
CA LEU A 327 -4.56 6.83 1.07
C LEU A 327 -5.75 6.05 1.60
N GLY A 328 -6.85 6.72 1.90
CA GLY A 328 -8.09 6.06 2.32
C GLY A 328 -8.56 5.03 1.30
N SER A 329 -8.52 5.35 0.02
CA SER A 329 -8.91 4.42 -1.05
C SER A 329 -8.04 3.16 -1.11
N GLN A 330 -6.77 3.26 -0.71
CA GLN A 330 -5.86 2.11 -0.64
C GLN A 330 -6.02 1.27 0.62
N LEU A 331 -6.55 1.87 1.70
CA LEU A 331 -6.68 1.21 2.99
C LEU A 331 -7.93 0.32 3.11
N ALA A 332 -8.78 0.28 2.10
CA ALA A 332 -9.95 -0.58 1.97
C ALA A 332 -10.78 -0.72 3.27
N SER A 333 -10.69 -1.86 3.95
CA SER A 333 -11.45 -2.16 5.16
C SER A 333 -10.73 -1.83 6.45
N MET A 334 -9.53 -1.26 6.39
CA MET A 334 -8.69 -1.06 7.57
C MET A 334 -9.14 0.17 8.40
N PRO A 335 -8.99 0.16 9.73
CA PRO A 335 -9.33 1.33 10.53
C PRO A 335 -8.34 2.45 10.25
N ILE A 336 -8.84 3.67 10.21
CA ILE A 336 -8.02 4.86 10.05
C ILE A 336 -7.64 5.38 11.44
N LEU A 337 -6.56 4.85 11.97
CA LEU A 337 -6.03 5.25 13.28
C LEU A 337 -4.88 6.26 13.19
N TRP A 338 -4.92 7.07 12.25
CA TRP A 338 -3.87 7.82 11.60
C TRP A 338 -2.95 8.74 12.39
N PRO A 339 -1.91 9.24 11.61
CA PRO A 339 -0.58 9.41 12.14
C PRO A 339 -0.56 10.52 13.18
N GLN A 340 0.50 10.55 13.94
CA GLN A 340 0.79 11.76 14.68
C GLN A 340 1.07 12.86 13.67
N LEU A 341 0.28 13.90 13.72
CA LEU A 341 0.49 15.11 12.97
C LEU A 341 1.38 16.04 13.79
N ALA A 342 2.40 16.59 13.18
CA ALA A 342 3.20 17.66 13.73
C ALA A 342 3.25 18.80 12.71
N THR A 343 3.11 20.01 13.19
CA THR A 343 3.25 21.20 12.37
C THR A 343 4.62 21.84 12.57
N TYR A 344 5.08 22.61 11.60
CA TYR A 344 6.29 23.43 11.72
C TYR A 344 6.04 24.81 11.15
N ALA A 345 6.66 25.82 11.78
CA ALA A 345 6.67 27.19 11.29
C ALA A 345 8.08 27.56 10.78
N PRO A 346 8.22 28.58 9.93
CA PRO A 346 9.51 29.08 9.51
C PRO A 346 10.46 29.34 10.69
N GLY A 347 11.62 28.67 10.70
CA GLY A 347 12.60 28.76 11.77
C GLY A 347 12.26 28.01 13.07
N ILE A 348 11.13 27.30 13.13
CA ILE A 348 10.72 26.49 14.28
C ILE A 348 10.53 25.04 13.80
N PRO A 349 11.51 24.15 14.00
CA PRO A 349 11.39 22.77 13.61
C PRO A 349 10.24 22.06 14.34
N ALA A 350 9.71 21.02 13.72
CA ALA A 350 8.70 20.16 14.34
C ALA A 350 9.15 19.68 15.73
N THR A 351 8.23 19.66 16.69
CA THR A 351 8.55 19.29 18.07
C THR A 351 8.94 17.81 18.18
N ALA A 352 10.10 17.56 18.79
CA ALA A 352 10.64 16.21 18.97
C ALA A 352 9.65 15.24 19.66
N THR A 353 8.87 15.74 20.61
CA THR A 353 7.94 14.93 21.43
C THR A 353 6.89 14.17 20.62
N ARG A 354 6.47 14.70 19.46
CA ARG A 354 5.47 14.03 18.60
C ARG A 354 6.08 13.13 17.53
N VAL A 355 7.34 13.33 17.18
CA VAL A 355 8.01 12.60 16.11
C VAL A 355 9.04 11.58 16.58
N GLU A 356 9.42 11.63 17.86
CA GLU A 356 10.33 10.64 18.45
C GLU A 356 9.81 9.21 18.29
N LYS A 357 10.75 8.29 18.01
CA LYS A 357 10.49 6.86 17.79
C LYS A 357 9.51 6.58 16.64
N ARG A 358 9.49 7.46 15.63
CA ARG A 358 8.61 7.34 14.46
C ARG A 358 9.40 7.53 13.19
N SER A 359 9.01 6.80 12.18
CA SER A 359 9.30 7.14 10.78
C SER A 359 8.17 8.03 10.26
N GLY A 360 8.37 8.74 9.16
CA GLY A 360 7.30 9.58 8.66
C GLY A 360 7.59 10.31 7.36
N VAL A 361 6.73 11.27 7.07
CA VAL A 361 6.81 12.09 5.88
C VAL A 361 6.80 13.57 6.29
N VAL A 362 7.69 14.34 5.68
CA VAL A 362 7.71 15.80 5.76
C VAL A 362 7.17 16.33 4.44
N LEU A 363 6.03 16.98 4.51
CA LEU A 363 5.44 17.65 3.35
C LEU A 363 5.88 19.12 3.33
N GLY A 364 6.07 19.67 2.13
CA GLY A 364 6.44 21.07 1.98
C GLY A 364 7.27 21.29 0.73
N SER A 365 7.69 22.55 0.49
CA SER A 365 8.64 22.83 -0.58
C SER A 365 10.05 22.41 -0.18
N ALA A 366 10.92 22.25 -1.15
CA ALA A 366 12.34 21.98 -0.92
C ALA A 366 13.01 23.05 -0.03
N PHE A 367 12.50 24.28 -0.03
CA PHE A 367 12.94 25.35 0.85
C PHE A 367 12.47 25.15 2.30
N GLN A 368 11.28 24.62 2.48
CA GLN A 368 10.67 24.41 3.80
C GLN A 368 11.24 23.18 4.52
N TRP A 369 11.78 22.18 3.82
CA TRP A 369 12.34 20.99 4.48
C TRP A 369 13.49 21.30 5.42
N SER A 370 14.35 22.25 5.05
CA SER A 370 15.45 22.69 5.91
C SER A 370 14.99 23.43 7.16
N GLU A 371 13.76 23.96 7.15
CA GLU A 371 13.14 24.60 8.32
C GLU A 371 12.41 23.58 9.20
N ALA A 372 11.76 22.58 8.57
CA ALA A 372 11.03 21.53 9.27
C ALA A 372 11.93 20.56 10.03
N LEU A 373 13.13 20.34 9.53
CA LEU A 373 14.08 19.36 10.05
C LEU A 373 15.24 20.05 10.79
N PRO A 374 15.79 19.44 11.84
CA PRO A 374 17.00 19.94 12.49
C PRO A 374 18.14 20.16 11.50
N SER A 375 18.92 21.22 11.70
CA SER A 375 19.99 21.65 10.79
C SER A 375 21.09 20.62 10.50
N LYS A 376 21.17 19.56 11.30
CA LYS A 376 22.12 18.45 11.11
C LYS A 376 21.58 17.32 10.23
N THR A 377 20.34 17.42 9.75
CA THR A 377 19.75 16.40 8.88
C THR A 377 20.46 16.40 7.53
N PRO A 378 20.95 15.25 7.05
CA PRO A 378 21.73 15.18 5.82
C PRO A 378 20.79 15.24 4.60
N LEU A 379 20.28 16.43 4.29
CA LEU A 379 19.45 16.64 3.10
C LEU A 379 20.33 16.64 1.85
N VAL A 380 19.89 15.92 0.85
CA VAL A 380 20.51 15.91 -0.51
C VAL A 380 20.00 17.11 -1.31
N ILE A 381 18.69 17.41 -1.16
CA ILE A 381 18.04 18.57 -1.74
C ILE A 381 17.70 19.52 -0.60
N GLN A 382 18.25 20.73 -0.62
CA GLN A 382 18.02 21.74 0.41
C GLN A 382 18.13 23.15 -0.17
N ALA A 383 17.53 24.12 0.51
CA ALA A 383 17.69 25.54 0.17
C ALA A 383 19.13 26.02 0.39
N VAL A 384 19.59 26.93 -0.46
CA VAL A 384 20.88 27.61 -0.28
C VAL A 384 20.62 28.97 0.37
N ASP A 385 21.24 29.21 1.54
CA ASP A 385 21.29 30.52 2.22
C ASP A 385 19.91 31.19 2.45
N GLY A 386 18.85 30.41 2.61
CA GLY A 386 17.49 30.93 2.89
C GLY A 386 16.88 31.76 1.73
N LYS A 387 17.48 31.75 0.56
CA LYS A 387 16.94 32.38 -0.64
C LYS A 387 16.18 31.36 -1.47
N ASN A 388 14.99 31.75 -1.93
CA ASN A 388 14.12 30.89 -2.72
C ASN A 388 14.50 30.82 -4.21
N ASP A 389 15.73 31.13 -4.57
CA ASP A 389 16.24 31.17 -5.94
C ASP A 389 17.24 30.06 -6.27
N LYS A 390 17.75 29.36 -5.24
CA LYS A 390 18.73 28.30 -5.43
C LYS A 390 18.49 27.11 -4.51
N LEU A 391 18.67 25.93 -5.08
CA LEU A 391 18.70 24.67 -4.34
C LEU A 391 20.14 24.14 -4.32
N SER A 392 20.55 23.58 -3.20
CA SER A 392 21.74 22.75 -3.14
C SER A 392 21.34 21.31 -3.45
N LEU A 393 21.95 20.74 -4.48
CA LEU A 393 21.85 19.34 -4.80
C LEU A 393 23.19 18.69 -4.46
N ARG A 394 23.27 18.03 -3.30
CA ARG A 394 24.51 17.42 -2.78
C ARG A 394 25.70 18.39 -2.74
N GLY A 395 25.44 19.64 -2.36
CA GLY A 395 26.47 20.68 -2.25
C GLY A 395 26.68 21.54 -3.49
N GLU A 396 26.11 21.19 -4.63
CA GLU A 396 26.10 22.04 -5.83
C GLU A 396 24.90 22.98 -5.79
N ALA A 397 25.14 24.28 -5.95
CA ALA A 397 24.08 25.27 -6.04
C ALA A 397 23.51 25.32 -7.46
N VAL A 398 22.21 25.09 -7.62
CA VAL A 398 21.50 25.10 -8.89
C VAL A 398 20.39 26.15 -8.83
N SER A 399 20.23 26.90 -9.92
CA SER A 399 19.15 27.89 -10.01
C SER A 399 17.78 27.20 -10.08
N VAL A 400 16.82 27.72 -9.30
CA VAL A 400 15.43 27.24 -9.37
C VAL A 400 14.82 27.45 -10.77
N GLY A 401 15.25 28.50 -11.49
CA GLY A 401 14.80 28.76 -12.84
C GLY A 401 15.18 27.69 -13.87
N ASP A 402 16.11 26.77 -13.52
CA ASP A 402 16.49 25.66 -14.39
C ASP A 402 15.54 24.46 -14.32
N PHE A 403 14.56 24.48 -13.40
CA PHE A 403 13.57 23.43 -13.20
C PHE A 403 12.16 23.88 -13.57
N ASP A 404 11.36 22.93 -14.04
CA ASP A 404 9.93 23.15 -14.22
C ASP A 404 9.25 23.39 -12.88
N PRO A 405 8.45 24.46 -12.71
CA PRO A 405 7.73 24.73 -11.47
C PRO A 405 6.77 23.62 -11.02
N SER A 406 6.31 22.79 -11.96
CA SER A 406 5.43 21.64 -11.68
C SER A 406 6.15 20.44 -11.09
N MET A 407 7.49 20.45 -11.06
CA MET A 407 8.27 19.35 -10.54
C MET A 407 8.08 19.15 -9.04
N ALA A 408 7.92 17.88 -8.67
CA ALA A 408 7.99 17.43 -7.29
C ALA A 408 9.23 16.57 -7.05
N PHE A 409 9.70 16.61 -5.82
CA PHE A 409 10.87 15.87 -5.37
C PHE A 409 10.53 15.03 -4.16
N ALA A 410 11.22 13.91 -4.03
CA ALA A 410 11.25 13.11 -2.81
C ALA A 410 12.69 12.72 -2.48
N GLN A 411 13.00 12.67 -1.20
CA GLN A 411 14.26 12.09 -0.71
C GLN A 411 14.04 11.35 0.61
N LEU A 412 14.77 10.25 0.80
CA LEU A 412 14.83 9.55 2.07
C LEU A 412 15.98 10.09 2.90
N VAL A 413 15.67 10.38 4.15
CA VAL A 413 16.67 10.86 5.12
C VAL A 413 16.57 10.05 6.41
N PRO A 414 17.70 9.77 7.08
CA PRO A 414 17.66 9.22 8.43
C PRO A 414 16.91 10.16 9.37
N SER A 415 16.14 9.62 10.30
CA SER A 415 15.46 10.43 11.29
C SER A 415 16.49 11.21 12.14
N PRO A 416 16.36 12.53 12.23
CA PRO A 416 17.24 13.31 13.09
C PRO A 416 16.90 13.18 14.58
N TRP A 417 15.77 12.59 14.93
CA TRP A 417 15.28 12.44 16.30
C TRP A 417 15.51 11.04 16.87
N THR A 418 15.53 10.01 16.04
CA THR A 418 15.62 8.62 16.51
C THR A 418 16.45 7.77 15.55
N GLN A 419 17.48 7.14 16.08
CA GLN A 419 18.34 6.23 15.30
C GLN A 419 17.53 5.02 14.79
N GLY A 420 17.69 4.70 13.52
CA GLY A 420 17.02 3.57 12.86
C GLY A 420 15.66 3.89 12.24
N GLU A 421 15.09 5.06 12.54
CA GLU A 421 13.89 5.55 11.87
C GLU A 421 14.25 6.39 10.64
N ILE A 422 13.31 6.54 9.70
CA ILE A 422 13.52 7.23 8.42
C ILE A 422 12.40 8.23 8.19
N PHE A 423 12.74 9.33 7.56
CA PHE A 423 11.77 10.29 7.04
C PHE A 423 11.93 10.40 5.52
N ALA A 424 10.80 10.59 4.84
CA ALA A 424 10.77 11.04 3.47
C ALA A 424 10.39 12.52 3.44
N THR A 425 11.15 13.35 2.76
CA THR A 425 10.70 14.69 2.42
C THR A 425 10.09 14.66 1.04
N VAL A 426 8.88 15.21 0.88
CA VAL A 426 8.13 15.19 -0.37
C VAL A 426 7.51 16.55 -0.63
N GLY A 427 7.67 17.06 -1.85
CA GLY A 427 7.07 18.34 -2.24
C GLY A 427 7.67 18.93 -3.50
N GLY A 428 7.23 20.13 -3.86
CA GLY A 428 7.72 20.87 -5.02
C GLY A 428 8.94 21.73 -4.72
N ILE A 429 9.32 22.53 -5.70
CA ILE A 429 10.42 23.49 -5.57
C ILE A 429 10.00 24.63 -4.65
N SER A 430 8.97 25.38 -5.03
CA SER A 430 8.47 26.58 -4.33
C SER A 430 7.13 26.39 -3.66
N GLY A 431 6.53 25.21 -3.76
CA GLY A 431 5.27 24.84 -3.17
C GLY A 431 5.23 23.34 -2.87
N TYR A 432 4.04 22.80 -2.62
CA TYR A 432 3.89 21.40 -2.23
C TYR A 432 4.06 20.40 -3.38
N GLY A 433 4.30 20.86 -4.61
CA GLY A 433 4.42 19.98 -5.77
C GLY A 433 3.09 19.36 -6.24
N GLY A 434 1.96 19.83 -5.67
CA GLY A 434 0.61 19.46 -6.10
C GLY A 434 0.36 17.96 -6.24
N GLY A 435 -0.30 17.58 -7.34
CA GLY A 435 -0.63 16.19 -7.64
C GLY A 435 0.58 15.28 -7.82
N SER A 436 1.70 15.80 -8.30
CA SER A 436 2.94 15.03 -8.50
C SER A 436 3.54 14.55 -7.18
N ALA A 437 3.60 15.42 -6.17
CA ALA A 437 4.09 15.04 -4.83
C ALA A 437 3.19 13.98 -4.16
N ILE A 438 1.87 14.13 -4.32
CA ILE A 438 0.90 13.17 -3.78
C ILE A 438 1.01 11.84 -4.50
N ALA A 439 1.17 11.85 -5.83
CA ALA A 439 1.35 10.63 -6.60
C ALA A 439 2.54 9.81 -6.16
N MET A 440 3.66 10.44 -5.76
CA MET A 440 4.81 9.74 -5.20
C MET A 440 4.47 8.93 -3.95
N LEU A 441 3.52 9.39 -3.13
CA LEU A 441 3.13 8.74 -1.87
C LEU A 441 1.98 7.75 -2.03
N THR A 442 1.12 7.95 -3.02
CA THR A 442 -0.18 7.28 -3.08
C THR A 442 -0.48 6.55 -4.37
N ASP A 443 0.24 6.82 -5.46
CA ASP A 443 0.05 6.10 -6.72
C ASP A 443 0.97 4.87 -6.76
N PRO A 444 0.42 3.63 -6.72
CA PRO A 444 1.25 2.42 -6.73
C PRO A 444 2.13 2.31 -7.98
N GLU A 445 1.64 2.77 -9.13
CA GLU A 445 2.38 2.72 -10.38
C GLU A 445 3.57 3.69 -10.37
N VAL A 446 3.38 4.87 -9.79
CA VAL A 446 4.47 5.83 -9.55
C VAL A 446 5.42 5.26 -8.51
N GLY A 447 4.90 4.74 -7.40
CA GLY A 447 5.69 4.16 -6.32
C GLY A 447 6.64 3.06 -6.79
N GLU A 448 6.20 2.14 -7.64
CA GLU A 448 7.04 1.07 -8.18
C GLU A 448 8.19 1.59 -9.06
N CYS A 449 8.05 2.77 -9.64
CA CYS A 449 9.09 3.42 -10.45
C CYS A 449 10.07 4.26 -9.62
N LEU A 450 9.75 4.59 -8.37
CA LEU A 450 10.61 5.35 -7.48
C LEU A 450 11.69 4.42 -6.90
N THR A 451 12.87 4.42 -7.49
CA THR A 451 14.00 3.63 -6.98
C THR A 451 15.07 4.54 -6.38
N GLY A 452 15.89 4.00 -5.46
CA GLY A 452 16.95 4.77 -4.83
C GLY A 452 16.49 5.69 -3.69
N THR A 453 17.26 6.71 -3.40
CA THR A 453 17.06 7.58 -2.22
C THR A 453 16.62 8.99 -2.55
N VAL A 454 16.66 9.39 -3.83
CA VAL A 454 16.22 10.69 -4.34
C VAL A 454 15.44 10.47 -5.62
N ALA A 455 14.32 11.14 -5.76
CA ALA A 455 13.50 11.12 -6.97
C ALA A 455 12.97 12.50 -7.32
N ALA A 456 12.72 12.71 -8.60
CA ALA A 456 11.98 13.85 -9.13
C ALA A 456 10.92 13.35 -10.11
N ILE A 457 9.78 14.03 -10.15
CA ILE A 457 8.67 13.73 -11.05
C ILE A 457 8.09 15.05 -11.58
N ASP A 458 7.74 15.10 -12.84
CA ASP A 458 7.05 16.23 -13.45
C ASP A 458 5.53 16.00 -13.59
N ASP A 459 4.83 16.98 -14.18
CA ASP A 459 3.39 16.93 -14.42
C ASP A 459 2.97 15.88 -15.45
N GLN A 460 3.90 15.44 -16.30
CA GLN A 460 3.70 14.36 -17.27
C GLN A 460 3.98 12.97 -16.68
N LYS A 461 4.22 12.91 -15.36
CA LYS A 461 4.62 11.68 -14.64
C LYS A 461 5.93 11.05 -15.15
N ARG A 462 6.82 11.85 -15.76
CA ARG A 462 8.18 11.38 -16.05
C ARG A 462 8.97 11.37 -14.76
N ILE A 463 9.59 10.23 -14.46
CA ILE A 463 10.24 9.99 -13.18
C ILE A 463 11.74 9.84 -13.42
N VAL A 464 12.52 10.54 -12.61
CA VAL A 464 13.97 10.41 -12.57
C VAL A 464 14.36 10.05 -11.13
N THR A 465 15.12 8.97 -10.97
CA THR A 465 15.49 8.46 -9.66
C THR A 465 16.98 8.24 -9.54
N TYR A 466 17.51 8.46 -8.34
CA TYR A 466 18.93 8.25 -8.03
C TYR A 466 19.10 7.60 -6.68
N ASP A 467 20.10 6.72 -6.59
CA ASP A 467 20.61 6.27 -5.30
C ASP A 467 21.91 7.01 -4.99
N VAL A 468 21.79 8.00 -4.14
CA VAL A 468 22.94 8.86 -3.75
C VAL A 468 24.07 8.08 -3.08
N ARG A 469 23.80 6.89 -2.55
CA ARG A 469 24.81 6.02 -1.92
C ARG A 469 25.85 5.51 -2.92
N TYR A 470 25.47 5.43 -4.20
CA TYR A 470 26.31 4.85 -5.26
C TYR A 470 26.87 5.86 -6.25
N ILE A 471 26.48 7.12 -6.17
CA ILE A 471 26.94 8.15 -7.11
C ILE A 471 28.25 8.75 -6.59
N GLN A 472 29.35 8.44 -7.24
CA GLN A 472 30.67 8.95 -6.84
C GLN A 472 31.17 10.14 -7.69
N GLU A 473 30.78 10.32 -8.96
CA GLU A 473 31.51 11.22 -9.87
C GLU A 473 30.67 12.12 -10.80
N VAL A 474 29.34 12.03 -10.83
CA VAL A 474 28.52 12.84 -11.75
C VAL A 474 27.64 13.82 -10.96
N SER A 475 27.61 15.07 -11.44
CA SER A 475 26.74 16.11 -10.87
C SER A 475 25.26 15.65 -10.86
N LEU A 476 24.62 15.69 -9.69
CA LEU A 476 23.22 15.33 -9.53
C LEU A 476 22.31 16.27 -10.35
N SER A 477 22.68 17.55 -10.44
CA SER A 477 21.98 18.55 -11.24
C SER A 477 21.98 18.20 -12.73
N GLU A 478 23.14 17.81 -13.24
CA GLU A 478 23.31 17.42 -14.64
C GLU A 478 22.52 16.15 -14.97
N GLN A 479 22.46 15.22 -14.04
CA GLN A 479 21.67 14.00 -14.19
C GLN A 479 20.16 14.27 -14.16
N LEU A 480 19.67 15.11 -13.25
CA LEU A 480 18.26 15.51 -13.21
C LEU A 480 17.87 16.21 -14.51
N THR A 481 18.67 17.19 -14.96
CA THR A 481 18.40 17.92 -16.21
C THR A 481 18.44 16.99 -17.43
N ARG A 482 19.42 16.11 -17.53
CA ARG A 482 19.52 15.12 -18.62
C ARG A 482 18.41 14.08 -18.57
N GLY A 483 18.04 13.60 -17.38
CA GLY A 483 16.98 12.61 -17.18
C GLY A 483 15.65 13.12 -17.72
N PHE A 484 15.29 14.39 -17.43
CA PHE A 484 14.08 14.99 -17.96
C PHE A 484 14.17 15.37 -19.44
N ALA A 485 15.36 15.76 -19.93
CA ALA A 485 15.58 16.05 -21.35
C ALA A 485 15.51 14.78 -22.24
N SER A 486 15.94 13.64 -21.70
CA SER A 486 15.88 12.35 -22.41
C SER A 486 14.49 11.70 -22.38
N GLY A 487 13.58 12.21 -21.55
CA GLY A 487 12.15 11.95 -21.53
C GLY A 487 11.71 10.51 -21.79
N VAL A 488 11.98 9.60 -20.87
CA VAL A 488 11.34 8.28 -20.91
C VAL A 488 9.91 8.45 -20.42
N THR A 489 8.95 8.49 -21.34
CA THR A 489 7.53 8.44 -20.97
C THR A 489 7.22 7.05 -20.39
N LYS A 490 6.17 6.96 -19.55
CA LYS A 490 5.69 5.66 -18.99
C LYS A 490 5.53 4.61 -20.10
N GLU A 491 5.04 5.03 -21.25
CA GLU A 491 4.85 4.19 -22.44
C GLU A 491 6.19 3.68 -23.03
N GLN A 492 7.24 4.49 -22.99
CA GLN A 492 8.59 4.08 -23.42
C GLN A 492 9.26 3.15 -22.41
N ALA A 493 9.07 3.37 -21.09
CA ALA A 493 9.57 2.48 -20.04
C ALA A 493 8.85 1.12 -20.07
N GLU A 494 7.57 1.11 -20.39
CA GLU A 494 6.77 -0.11 -20.52
C GLU A 494 7.14 -0.85 -21.82
N ASN A 495 7.34 -0.13 -22.93
CA ASN A 495 7.83 -0.68 -24.18
C ASN A 495 9.26 -1.24 -24.04
N GLU A 496 10.16 -0.55 -23.31
CA GLU A 496 11.51 -1.06 -23.04
C GLU A 496 11.50 -2.29 -22.14
N LYS A 497 10.57 -2.38 -21.16
CA LYS A 497 10.34 -3.60 -20.35
C LYS A 497 9.81 -4.75 -21.20
N ILE A 498 8.87 -4.47 -22.10
CA ILE A 498 8.29 -5.46 -23.03
C ILE A 498 9.39 -5.93 -24.00
N GLU A 499 10.15 -5.01 -24.59
CA GLU A 499 11.24 -5.33 -25.51
C GLU A 499 12.36 -6.13 -24.83
N LYS A 500 12.72 -5.79 -23.57
CA LYS A 500 13.66 -6.59 -22.76
C LYS A 500 13.10 -7.96 -22.40
N ALA A 501 11.80 -8.07 -22.09
CA ALA A 501 11.16 -9.34 -21.81
C ALA A 501 11.05 -10.21 -23.08
N GLU A 502 10.74 -9.61 -24.21
CA GLU A 502 10.72 -10.30 -25.51
C GLU A 502 12.14 -10.75 -25.93
N ALA A 503 13.15 -9.90 -25.75
CA ALA A 503 14.55 -10.23 -26.02
C ALA A 503 15.06 -11.38 -25.13
N LEU A 504 14.68 -11.39 -23.84
CA LEU A 504 15.00 -12.49 -22.91
C LEU A 504 14.27 -13.79 -23.32
N THR A 505 13.03 -13.67 -23.77
CA THR A 505 12.24 -14.82 -24.24
C THR A 505 12.83 -15.37 -25.54
N LEU A 506 13.22 -14.49 -26.47
CA LEU A 506 13.87 -14.86 -27.72
C LEU A 506 15.23 -15.51 -27.47
N ALA A 507 16.05 -14.97 -26.58
CA ALA A 507 17.34 -15.55 -26.19
C ALA A 507 17.16 -16.94 -25.57
N SER A 508 16.17 -17.12 -24.69
CA SER A 508 15.81 -18.42 -24.11
C SER A 508 15.29 -19.43 -25.15
N MET A 509 14.59 -18.95 -26.17
CA MET A 509 14.18 -19.80 -27.29
C MET A 509 15.37 -20.17 -28.19
N MET A 510 16.26 -19.24 -28.48
CA MET A 510 17.48 -19.52 -29.27
C MET A 510 18.36 -20.56 -28.58
N ASP A 511 18.55 -20.49 -27.27
CA ASP A 511 19.29 -21.50 -26.51
C ASP A 511 18.66 -22.89 -26.63
N LYS A 512 17.33 -22.98 -26.56
CA LYS A 512 16.61 -24.24 -26.75
C LYS A 512 16.78 -24.80 -28.16
N TRP A 513 16.72 -23.95 -29.19
CA TRP A 513 16.95 -24.36 -30.57
C TRP A 513 18.39 -24.77 -30.85
N LEU A 514 19.37 -24.11 -30.21
CA LEU A 514 20.78 -24.52 -30.26
C LEU A 514 21.00 -25.92 -29.66
N ILE A 515 20.35 -26.21 -28.52
CA ILE A 515 20.42 -27.52 -27.89
C ILE A 515 19.77 -28.59 -28.77
N VAL A 516 18.58 -28.31 -29.34
CA VAL A 516 17.90 -29.22 -30.25
C VAL A 516 18.73 -29.45 -31.51
N GLY A 517 19.34 -28.40 -32.08
CA GLY A 517 20.22 -28.50 -33.21
C GLY A 517 21.46 -29.36 -32.94
N ALA A 518 22.09 -29.20 -31.76
CA ALA A 518 23.23 -30.00 -31.33
C ALA A 518 22.88 -31.49 -31.16
N ILE A 519 21.71 -31.78 -30.57
CA ILE A 519 21.22 -33.17 -30.43
C ILE A 519 20.96 -33.78 -31.79
N PHE A 520 20.32 -33.04 -32.72
CA PHE A 520 20.04 -33.51 -34.08
C PHE A 520 21.33 -33.80 -34.83
N THR A 521 22.34 -32.93 -34.74
CA THR A 521 23.64 -33.10 -35.37
C THR A 521 24.36 -34.37 -34.85
N LEU A 522 24.33 -34.58 -33.54
CA LEU A 522 24.88 -35.78 -32.91
C LEU A 522 24.15 -37.06 -33.38
N ALA A 523 22.83 -37.03 -33.49
CA ALA A 523 22.04 -38.17 -33.97
C ALA A 523 22.36 -38.51 -35.43
N VAL A 524 22.54 -37.51 -36.29
CA VAL A 524 22.95 -37.70 -37.70
C VAL A 524 24.34 -38.27 -37.78
N LEU A 525 25.29 -37.76 -37.01
CA LEU A 525 26.66 -38.28 -36.94
C LEU A 525 26.68 -39.76 -36.51
N PHE A 526 25.89 -40.08 -35.47
CA PHE A 526 25.74 -41.47 -34.99
C PHE A 526 25.14 -42.40 -36.07
N LEU A 527 24.15 -41.92 -36.83
CA LEU A 527 23.55 -42.67 -37.94
C LEU A 527 24.55 -42.95 -39.05
N ILE A 528 25.34 -41.90 -39.42
CA ILE A 528 26.41 -42.03 -40.44
C ILE A 528 27.45 -43.05 -39.95
N GLN A 529 27.88 -42.99 -38.73
CA GLN A 529 28.86 -43.89 -38.13
C GLN A 529 28.33 -45.36 -38.15
N ARG A 530 27.06 -45.55 -37.78
CA ARG A 530 26.40 -46.84 -37.80
C ARG A 530 26.29 -47.43 -39.22
N LEU A 531 25.95 -46.59 -40.22
CA LEU A 531 25.93 -46.99 -41.63
C LEU A 531 27.33 -47.33 -42.14
N ALA A 532 28.37 -46.60 -41.75
CA ALA A 532 29.76 -46.87 -42.14
C ALA A 532 30.24 -48.23 -41.54
N VAL A 533 29.91 -48.52 -40.29
CA VAL A 533 30.22 -49.82 -39.66
C VAL A 533 29.50 -50.94 -40.39
N ARG A 534 28.21 -50.79 -40.68
CA ARG A 534 27.41 -51.80 -41.43
C ARG A 534 27.94 -52.04 -42.83
N ARG A 535 28.41 -50.99 -43.53
CA ARG A 535 29.08 -51.14 -44.85
C ARG A 535 30.40 -51.91 -44.75
N ARG A 536 31.17 -51.71 -43.66
CA ARG A 536 32.42 -52.48 -43.42
C ARG A 536 32.12 -53.95 -43.13
N GLU A 537 31.09 -54.27 -42.37
CA GLU A 537 30.67 -55.64 -42.07
C GLU A 537 30.21 -56.39 -43.35
N ILE A 538 29.45 -55.71 -44.24
CA ILE A 538 28.98 -56.28 -45.50
C ILE A 538 30.18 -56.52 -46.42
N LYS A 539 31.17 -55.59 -46.44
CA LYS A 539 32.37 -55.73 -47.28
C LYS A 539 33.31 -56.84 -46.79
N ASN A 540 33.36 -57.12 -45.52
CA ASN A 540 34.14 -58.19 -44.93
C ASN A 540 33.45 -59.57 -45.17
N LYS A 541 32.11 -59.68 -45.09
CA LYS A 541 31.38 -60.93 -45.42
C LYS A 541 31.44 -61.30 -46.89
N GLY A 542 31.67 -60.37 -47.80
CA GLY A 542 31.85 -60.63 -49.21
C GLY A 542 33.29 -61.00 -49.66
N ARG A 543 34.22 -61.07 -48.72
CA ARG A 543 35.59 -61.53 -48.95
C ARG A 543 35.86 -62.99 -48.52
N ASP A 544 34.92 -63.55 -47.77
CA ASP A 544 34.98 -64.93 -47.27
C ASP A 544 34.07 -65.88 -48.07
N LEU A 545 33.58 -65.46 -49.22
CA LEU A 545 32.95 -66.26 -50.26
C LEU A 545 33.80 -66.16 -51.53
#